data_4275284d02e3e0b88c80cb889e4e752b
#
_entry.id   4275284d02e3e0b88c80cb889e4e752b
#
_cell.length_a   1.000
_cell.length_b   1.000
_cell.length_c   1.000
_cell.angle_alpha   90.00
_cell.angle_beta   90.00
_cell.angle_gamma   90.00
#
_symmetry.space_group_name_H-M   'P 1'
#
loop_
_entity.id
_entity.type
_entity.pdbx_description
1 polymer ?
#
loop_
_entity_poly.entity_id
_entity_poly.type
_entity_poly.pdbx_seq_one_letter_code
_entity_poly.pdbx_strand_id
1 'polypeptide(L)'
;MIKDFEVCRSAIIDYATGSLDADFMKFGSLYETAGEGGTPATSNASFYDNGKIPFIKIDDLKQKYLIENKDFITELGLQKSSAWLVPVHSILFSNGATIGEITITTYPVCTKQGILGIVPKSNIDVEFLYYLMLSSYFKKAVSRIVTEGTMKTAYLKDINNILCPIPTKEKQHEIAKMPSALNGMIDSEQSILRLFYAQKQYLLCQMFI
;
A
#
# COMPACT_ATOMS: atom_id res chain seq x y z
N MET A 1 23.68 -1.96 4.80
CA MET A 1 23.03 -3.17 4.22
C MET A 1 21.55 -2.95 3.91
N ILE A 2 20.62 -2.80 4.87
CA ILE A 2 19.18 -2.56 4.56
C ILE A 2 18.98 -1.36 3.62
N LYS A 3 19.57 -0.20 3.93
CA LYS A 3 19.50 1.00 3.05
C LYS A 3 20.02 0.74 1.64
N ASP A 4 21.03 -0.07 1.50
CA ASP A 4 21.61 -0.38 0.17
C ASP A 4 20.65 -1.26 -0.64
N PHE A 5 19.97 -2.19 -0.01
CA PHE A 5 18.91 -2.97 -0.64
C PHE A 5 17.71 -2.11 -1.05
N GLU A 6 17.31 -1.13 -0.22
CA GLU A 6 16.23 -0.19 -0.54
C GLU A 6 16.59 0.69 -1.75
N VAL A 7 17.83 1.18 -1.80
CA VAL A 7 18.34 1.95 -2.94
C VAL A 7 18.39 1.09 -4.20
N CYS A 8 18.91 -0.14 -4.09
CA CYS A 8 18.98 -1.08 -5.20
C CYS A 8 17.59 -1.42 -5.72
N ARG A 9 16.64 -1.71 -4.84
CA ARG A 9 15.23 -1.96 -5.19
C ARG A 9 14.63 -0.77 -5.95
N SER A 10 14.81 0.46 -5.45
CA SER A 10 14.29 1.66 -6.11
C SER A 10 14.91 1.85 -7.50
N ALA A 11 16.21 1.65 -7.64
CA ALA A 11 16.90 1.74 -8.93
C ALA A 11 16.38 0.69 -9.94
N ILE A 12 16.16 -0.54 -9.49
CA ILE A 12 15.60 -1.62 -10.33
C ILE A 12 14.18 -1.28 -10.78
N ILE A 13 13.34 -0.80 -9.85
CA ILE A 13 11.97 -0.37 -10.19
C ILE A 13 12.01 0.75 -11.23
N ASP A 14 12.82 1.77 -11.01
CA ASP A 14 12.92 2.92 -11.92
C ASP A 14 13.49 2.53 -13.29
N TYR A 15 14.50 1.65 -13.33
CA TYR A 15 15.02 1.11 -14.58
C TYR A 15 13.97 0.28 -15.32
N ALA A 16 13.31 -0.65 -14.62
CA ALA A 16 12.32 -1.53 -15.20
C ALA A 16 11.10 -0.77 -15.74
N THR A 17 10.66 0.29 -15.03
CA THR A 17 9.51 1.12 -15.47
C THR A 17 9.89 2.16 -16.51
N GLY A 18 11.13 2.66 -16.50
CA GLY A 18 11.61 3.69 -17.43
C GLY A 18 12.06 3.18 -18.80
N SER A 19 12.44 1.89 -18.89
CA SER A 19 12.92 1.23 -20.12
C SER A 19 11.85 0.39 -20.83
N LEU A 20 10.58 0.49 -20.37
CA LEU A 20 9.49 -0.29 -20.94
C LEU A 20 9.13 0.17 -22.35
N ASP A 21 9.28 -0.73 -23.33
CA ASP A 21 8.57 -0.66 -24.59
C ASP A 21 7.14 -1.16 -24.33
N ALA A 22 6.25 -0.24 -23.99
CA ALA A 22 4.89 -0.54 -23.53
C ALA A 22 3.93 0.58 -23.92
N ASP A 23 2.68 0.21 -24.10
CA ASP A 23 1.61 1.17 -24.34
C ASP A 23 1.33 1.98 -23.07
N PHE A 24 1.11 3.28 -23.23
CA PHE A 24 0.72 4.15 -22.14
C PHE A 24 -0.79 4.13 -21.96
N MET A 25 -1.22 3.72 -20.78
CA MET A 25 -2.63 3.68 -20.39
C MET A 25 -2.91 4.62 -19.22
N LYS A 26 -4.11 5.20 -19.16
CA LYS A 26 -4.52 5.98 -17.99
C LYS A 26 -4.65 5.05 -16.78
N PHE A 27 -4.17 5.50 -15.61
CA PHE A 27 -4.27 4.73 -14.36
C PHE A 27 -5.69 4.25 -14.08
N GLY A 28 -6.70 5.11 -14.32
CA GLY A 28 -8.11 4.76 -14.16
C GLY A 28 -8.62 3.61 -15.02
N SER A 29 -7.86 3.18 -16.05
CA SER A 29 -8.19 2.02 -16.88
C SER A 29 -7.62 0.70 -16.35
N LEU A 30 -6.76 0.72 -15.31
CA LEU A 30 -6.02 -0.44 -14.81
C LEU A 30 -6.79 -1.26 -13.77
N TYR A 31 -7.86 -0.75 -13.23
CA TYR A 31 -8.63 -1.38 -12.15
C TYR A 31 -10.11 -1.57 -12.52
N GLU A 32 -10.78 -2.49 -11.85
CA GLU A 32 -12.22 -2.71 -11.97
C GLU A 32 -12.98 -1.75 -11.06
N THR A 33 -12.52 -1.60 -9.84
CA THR A 33 -13.12 -0.76 -8.81
C THR A 33 -12.03 -0.04 -8.03
N ALA A 34 -12.22 1.24 -7.78
CA ALA A 34 -11.41 1.98 -6.81
C ALA A 34 -12.27 3.00 -6.08
N GLY A 35 -11.95 3.22 -4.81
CA GLY A 35 -12.68 4.18 -3.99
C GLY A 35 -11.91 4.54 -2.73
N GLU A 36 -12.21 5.71 -2.21
CA GLU A 36 -11.71 6.13 -0.91
C GLU A 36 -12.43 5.38 0.20
N GLY A 37 -11.70 5.05 1.27
CA GLY A 37 -12.27 4.48 2.46
C GLY A 37 -13.18 5.47 3.21
N GLY A 38 -13.94 4.94 4.15
CA GLY A 38 -14.83 5.71 5.01
C GLY A 38 -14.57 5.43 6.48
N THR A 39 -14.77 6.43 7.33
CA THR A 39 -14.61 6.28 8.77
C THR A 39 -15.98 6.31 9.43
N PRO A 40 -16.45 5.22 10.06
CA PRO A 40 -17.67 5.25 10.87
C PRO A 40 -17.55 6.30 11.97
N ALA A 41 -18.66 6.88 12.40
CA ALA A 41 -18.66 7.92 13.44
C ALA A 41 -17.97 7.41 14.72
N THR A 42 -16.82 8.00 15.05
CA THR A 42 -15.97 7.56 16.18
C THR A 42 -16.63 7.79 17.55
N SER A 43 -17.62 8.66 17.63
CA SER A 43 -18.42 8.88 18.83
C SER A 43 -19.39 7.75 19.16
N ASN A 44 -19.61 6.81 18.23
CA ASN A 44 -20.50 5.67 18.42
C ASN A 44 -19.71 4.38 18.64
N ALA A 45 -19.58 3.97 19.91
CA ALA A 45 -18.86 2.76 20.30
C ALA A 45 -19.38 1.49 19.61
N SER A 46 -20.70 1.40 19.32
CA SER A 46 -21.30 0.23 18.67
C SER A 46 -20.78 -0.03 17.24
N PHE A 47 -20.09 0.93 16.62
CA PHE A 47 -19.46 0.75 15.31
C PHE A 47 -18.07 0.10 15.41
N TYR A 48 -17.51 0.02 16.62
CA TYR A 48 -16.14 -0.45 16.87
C TYR A 48 -16.07 -1.60 17.86
N ASP A 49 -16.84 -1.55 18.95
CA ASP A 49 -16.79 -2.52 20.04
C ASP A 49 -17.10 -3.93 19.54
N ASN A 50 -16.18 -4.88 19.82
CA ASN A 50 -16.24 -6.25 19.34
C ASN A 50 -16.32 -6.38 17.80
N GLY A 51 -15.82 -5.39 17.06
CA GLY A 51 -15.73 -5.44 15.60
C GLY A 51 -14.90 -6.63 15.13
N LYS A 52 -15.26 -7.20 13.98
CA LYS A 52 -14.56 -8.32 13.35
C LYS A 52 -14.07 -8.01 11.94
N ILE A 53 -14.52 -6.90 11.36
CA ILE A 53 -14.09 -6.45 10.04
C ILE A 53 -12.80 -5.64 10.21
N PRO A 54 -11.68 -6.07 9.62
CA PRO A 54 -10.42 -5.34 9.68
C PRO A 54 -10.58 -3.91 9.17
N PHE A 55 -10.07 -2.93 9.94
CA PHE A 55 -10.17 -1.51 9.63
C PHE A 55 -8.78 -0.87 9.57
N ILE A 56 -8.32 -0.59 8.37
CA ILE A 56 -6.93 -0.22 8.08
C ILE A 56 -6.73 1.28 8.22
N LYS A 57 -5.67 1.64 8.94
CA LYS A 57 -5.16 3.01 9.10
C LYS A 57 -3.83 3.17 8.36
N ILE A 58 -3.36 4.41 8.22
CA ILE A 58 -2.12 4.72 7.46
C ILE A 58 -0.90 3.98 8.02
N ASP A 59 -0.82 3.79 9.34
CA ASP A 59 0.31 3.09 9.97
C ASP A 59 0.39 1.61 9.59
N ASP A 60 -0.73 0.99 9.22
CA ASP A 60 -0.78 -0.40 8.78
C ASP A 60 -0.24 -0.59 7.36
N LEU A 61 -0.12 0.49 6.55
CA LEU A 61 0.37 0.44 5.17
C LEU A 61 1.89 0.30 5.05
N LYS A 62 2.64 0.31 6.15
CA LYS A 62 4.13 0.30 6.15
C LYS A 62 4.75 -1.07 5.84
N GLN A 63 3.98 -2.00 5.32
CA GLN A 63 4.38 -3.36 4.93
C GLN A 63 3.93 -3.64 3.50
N LYS A 64 4.71 -4.41 2.73
CA LYS A 64 4.34 -4.73 1.35
C LYS A 64 3.03 -5.52 1.29
N TYR A 65 2.91 -6.55 2.11
CA TYR A 65 1.69 -7.33 2.28
C TYR A 65 1.05 -7.00 3.61
N LEU A 66 -0.22 -6.73 3.60
CA LEU A 66 -0.98 -6.51 4.82
C LEU A 66 -1.18 -7.84 5.54
N ILE A 67 -0.32 -8.12 6.54
CA ILE A 67 -0.33 -9.39 7.29
C ILE A 67 -1.18 -9.26 8.55
N GLU A 68 -1.14 -8.08 9.20
CA GLU A 68 -1.85 -7.81 10.46
C GLU A 68 -2.37 -6.38 10.50
N ASN A 69 -3.40 -6.17 11.29
CA ASN A 69 -3.97 -4.85 11.60
C ASN A 69 -4.39 -4.79 13.06
N LYS A 70 -4.57 -3.58 13.58
CA LYS A 70 -4.89 -3.35 14.99
C LYS A 70 -6.37 -3.04 15.23
N ASP A 71 -7.00 -2.39 14.29
CA ASP A 71 -8.34 -1.84 14.46
C ASP A 71 -9.37 -2.67 13.68
N PHE A 72 -10.60 -2.68 14.22
CA PHE A 72 -11.73 -3.40 13.62
C PHE A 72 -12.98 -2.54 13.70
N ILE A 73 -13.93 -2.78 12.79
CA ILE A 73 -15.27 -2.22 12.83
C ILE A 73 -16.33 -3.34 12.84
N THR A 74 -17.52 -2.99 13.27
CA THR A 74 -18.67 -3.92 13.24
C THR A 74 -19.37 -3.88 11.88
N GLU A 75 -20.21 -4.87 11.60
CA GLU A 75 -21.13 -4.86 10.45
C GLU A 75 -22.01 -3.60 10.43
N LEU A 76 -22.46 -3.16 11.61
CA LEU A 76 -23.23 -1.94 11.75
C LEU A 76 -22.41 -0.70 11.37
N GLY A 77 -21.14 -0.66 11.77
CA GLY A 77 -20.20 0.40 11.39
C GLY A 77 -19.98 0.44 9.87
N LEU A 78 -19.85 -0.71 9.22
CA LEU A 78 -19.75 -0.80 7.77
C LEU A 78 -21.02 -0.29 7.08
N GLN A 79 -22.20 -0.77 7.50
CA GLN A 79 -23.48 -0.40 6.88
C GLN A 79 -23.89 1.07 7.09
N LYS A 80 -23.42 1.70 8.16
CA LYS A 80 -23.80 3.09 8.53
C LYS A 80 -22.73 4.12 8.18
N SER A 81 -21.73 3.74 7.38
CA SER A 81 -20.67 4.64 6.93
C SER A 81 -20.44 4.52 5.42
N SER A 82 -19.54 5.33 4.89
CA SER A 82 -19.05 5.23 3.52
C SER A 82 -17.90 4.21 3.36
N ALA A 83 -17.58 3.45 4.41
CA ALA A 83 -16.60 2.37 4.31
C ALA A 83 -17.12 1.28 3.36
N TRP A 84 -16.21 0.65 2.64
CA TRP A 84 -16.50 -0.48 1.76
C TRP A 84 -15.45 -1.57 1.94
N LEU A 85 -15.84 -2.80 1.63
CA LEU A 85 -14.98 -3.96 1.80
C LEU A 85 -14.09 -4.12 0.56
N VAL A 86 -12.80 -3.82 0.71
CA VAL A 86 -11.77 -4.02 -0.32
C VAL A 86 -11.39 -5.51 -0.31
N PRO A 87 -11.45 -6.22 -1.45
CA PRO A 87 -11.13 -7.64 -1.51
C PRO A 87 -9.62 -7.91 -1.37
N VAL A 88 -9.25 -9.19 -1.27
CA VAL A 88 -7.86 -9.67 -1.36
C VAL A 88 -7.23 -9.30 -2.69
N HIS A 89 -5.90 -9.25 -2.73
CA HIS A 89 -5.12 -8.91 -3.94
C HIS A 89 -5.47 -7.55 -4.52
N SER A 90 -5.80 -6.60 -3.64
CA SER A 90 -6.02 -5.19 -3.97
C SER A 90 -4.87 -4.33 -3.46
N ILE A 91 -4.73 -3.14 -4.02
CA ILE A 91 -3.78 -2.14 -3.54
C ILE A 91 -4.51 -1.20 -2.56
N LEU A 92 -3.91 -0.94 -1.41
CA LEU A 92 -4.26 0.20 -0.57
C LEU A 92 -3.20 1.27 -0.73
N PHE A 93 -3.64 2.50 -0.98
CA PHE A 93 -2.76 3.65 -1.23
C PHE A 93 -3.22 4.86 -0.42
N SER A 94 -2.34 5.42 0.41
CA SER A 94 -2.65 6.63 1.16
C SER A 94 -2.64 7.86 0.23
N ASN A 95 -3.75 8.56 0.18
CA ASN A 95 -3.95 9.75 -0.67
C ASN A 95 -4.18 11.05 0.12
N GLY A 96 -4.16 10.97 1.43
CA GLY A 96 -4.36 12.10 2.38
C GLY A 96 -3.07 12.57 3.03
N ALA A 97 -3.11 12.86 4.32
CA ALA A 97 -2.04 13.52 5.10
C ALA A 97 -0.62 12.95 4.89
N THR A 98 -0.47 11.65 4.71
CA THR A 98 0.79 10.98 4.35
C THR A 98 0.58 10.28 3.01
N ILE A 99 0.86 10.99 1.90
CA ILE A 99 0.65 10.46 0.55
C ILE A 99 1.77 9.51 0.16
N GLY A 100 1.39 8.32 -0.37
CA GLY A 100 2.34 7.40 -1.00
C GLY A 100 2.67 6.14 -0.21
N GLU A 101 2.12 5.96 1.01
CA GLU A 101 2.18 4.66 1.68
C GLU A 101 1.28 3.66 0.94
N ILE A 102 1.77 2.45 0.74
CA ILE A 102 1.12 1.46 -0.12
C ILE A 102 1.31 0.04 0.41
N THR A 103 0.25 -0.76 0.34
CA THR A 103 0.29 -2.19 0.69
C THR A 103 -0.63 -3.01 -0.22
N ILE A 104 -0.40 -4.32 -0.28
CA ILE A 104 -1.24 -5.31 -0.96
C ILE A 104 -2.08 -6.04 0.09
N THR A 105 -3.39 -6.12 -0.11
CA THR A 105 -4.30 -6.84 0.80
C THR A 105 -4.13 -8.35 0.68
N THR A 106 -4.02 -9.06 1.82
CA THR A 106 -3.99 -10.52 1.90
C THR A 106 -5.28 -11.10 2.47
N TYR A 107 -6.15 -10.25 2.98
CA TYR A 107 -7.51 -10.55 3.44
C TYR A 107 -8.43 -9.36 3.15
N PRO A 108 -9.77 -9.55 3.13
CA PRO A 108 -10.71 -8.46 2.91
C PRO A 108 -10.66 -7.44 4.04
N VAL A 109 -10.68 -6.15 3.71
CA VAL A 109 -10.52 -5.07 4.68
C VAL A 109 -11.38 -3.85 4.36
N CYS A 110 -11.72 -3.05 5.36
CA CYS A 110 -12.18 -1.69 5.20
C CYS A 110 -11.04 -0.71 5.48
N THR A 111 -11.08 0.47 4.89
CA THR A 111 -10.03 1.48 5.09
C THR A 111 -10.60 2.77 5.64
N LYS A 112 -9.78 3.46 6.43
CA LYS A 112 -10.05 4.82 6.88
C LYS A 112 -10.10 5.78 5.70
N GLN A 113 -10.85 6.87 5.81
CA GLN A 113 -10.77 8.01 4.89
C GLN A 113 -9.32 8.49 4.75
N GLY A 114 -8.90 8.83 3.53
CA GLY A 114 -7.52 9.15 3.18
C GLY A 114 -6.70 7.94 2.73
N ILE A 115 -7.36 6.79 2.51
CA ILE A 115 -6.77 5.59 1.91
C ILE A 115 -7.68 5.12 0.76
N LEU A 116 -7.11 5.01 -0.42
CA LEU A 116 -7.77 4.43 -1.59
C LEU A 116 -7.62 2.91 -1.57
N GLY A 117 -8.72 2.19 -1.76
CA GLY A 117 -8.70 0.79 -2.16
C GLY A 117 -8.79 0.70 -3.67
N ILE A 118 -7.94 -0.09 -4.31
CA ILE A 118 -7.84 -0.23 -5.77
C ILE A 118 -7.84 -1.71 -6.10
N VAL A 119 -8.86 -2.19 -6.79
CA VAL A 119 -9.02 -3.59 -7.22
C VAL A 119 -8.52 -3.71 -8.67
N PRO A 120 -7.32 -4.26 -8.92
CA PRO A 120 -6.78 -4.34 -10.28
C PRO A 120 -7.64 -5.22 -11.18
N LYS A 121 -7.63 -4.92 -12.49
CA LYS A 121 -8.22 -5.80 -13.51
C LYS A 121 -7.44 -7.11 -13.62
N SER A 122 -8.08 -8.16 -14.11
CA SER A 122 -7.51 -9.50 -14.26
C SER A 122 -6.26 -9.56 -15.17
N ASN A 123 -6.09 -8.60 -16.07
CA ASN A 123 -4.90 -8.47 -16.93
C ASN A 123 -3.78 -7.61 -16.31
N ILE A 124 -3.97 -7.09 -15.11
CA ILE A 124 -2.98 -6.32 -14.36
C ILE A 124 -2.45 -7.18 -13.20
N ASP A 125 -1.14 -7.39 -13.18
CA ASP A 125 -0.47 -8.06 -12.07
C ASP A 125 -0.38 -7.11 -10.87
N VAL A 126 -0.89 -7.52 -9.71
CA VAL A 126 -0.94 -6.66 -8.50
C VAL A 126 0.45 -6.29 -8.00
N GLU A 127 1.43 -7.20 -8.13
CA GLU A 127 2.81 -6.96 -7.74
C GLU A 127 3.46 -5.91 -8.65
N PHE A 128 3.24 -6.02 -9.96
CA PHE A 128 3.68 -5.02 -10.91
C PHE A 128 3.06 -3.66 -10.61
N LEU A 129 1.74 -3.61 -10.37
CA LEU A 129 1.04 -2.36 -10.04
C LEU A 129 1.60 -1.74 -8.76
N TYR A 130 1.86 -2.55 -7.73
CA TYR A 130 2.51 -2.11 -6.50
C TYR A 130 3.87 -1.43 -6.78
N TYR A 131 4.73 -2.06 -7.59
CA TYR A 131 6.04 -1.49 -7.91
C TYR A 131 5.95 -0.28 -8.84
N LEU A 132 5.04 -0.28 -9.81
CA LEU A 132 4.77 0.89 -10.66
C LEU A 132 4.41 2.10 -9.78
N MET A 133 3.52 1.93 -8.80
CA MET A 133 3.12 3.01 -7.89
C MET A 133 4.24 3.44 -6.92
N LEU A 134 5.22 2.58 -6.65
CA LEU A 134 6.43 2.92 -5.89
C LEU A 134 7.52 3.61 -6.72
N SER A 135 7.45 3.55 -8.06
CA SER A 135 8.46 4.14 -8.94
C SER A 135 8.56 5.66 -8.79
N SER A 136 9.75 6.19 -9.05
CA SER A 136 9.99 7.64 -9.10
C SER A 136 9.10 8.33 -10.14
N TYR A 137 8.78 7.62 -11.23
CA TYR A 137 7.86 8.10 -12.27
C TYR A 137 6.47 8.40 -11.70
N PHE A 138 5.86 7.40 -11.05
CA PHE A 138 4.50 7.54 -10.49
C PHE A 138 4.49 8.53 -9.32
N LYS A 139 5.46 8.48 -8.41
CA LYS A 139 5.60 9.43 -7.30
C LYS A 139 5.69 10.87 -7.78
N LYS A 140 6.50 11.15 -8.82
CA LYS A 140 6.60 12.48 -9.43
C LYS A 140 5.28 12.90 -10.09
N ALA A 141 4.56 11.98 -10.74
CA ALA A 141 3.25 12.28 -11.31
C ALA A 141 2.22 12.63 -10.22
N VAL A 142 2.17 11.85 -9.14
CA VAL A 142 1.31 12.14 -7.98
C VAL A 142 1.66 13.48 -7.34
N SER A 143 2.95 13.80 -7.14
CA SER A 143 3.36 15.06 -6.51
C SER A 143 2.92 16.31 -7.28
N ARG A 144 2.72 16.20 -8.61
CA ARG A 144 2.24 17.31 -9.48
C ARG A 144 0.75 17.57 -9.38
N ILE A 145 -0.03 16.58 -8.95
CA ILE A 145 -1.49 16.65 -8.84
C ILE A 145 -1.97 16.86 -7.40
N VAL A 146 -1.05 16.84 -6.43
CA VAL A 146 -1.39 17.12 -5.03
C VAL A 146 -1.84 18.57 -4.90
N THR A 147 -3.02 18.77 -4.34
CA THR A 147 -3.54 20.11 -4.06
C THR A 147 -2.80 20.75 -2.88
N GLU A 148 -2.31 21.97 -3.07
CA GLU A 148 -1.77 22.80 -1.99
C GLU A 148 -2.94 23.43 -1.22
N GLY A 149 -3.18 22.95 -0.01
CA GLY A 149 -4.22 23.43 0.89
C GLY A 149 -3.84 23.11 2.35
N THR A 150 -4.77 23.37 3.27
CA THR A 150 -4.61 22.99 4.69
C THR A 150 -4.34 21.50 4.91
N MET A 151 -4.82 20.66 3.98
CA MET A 151 -4.47 19.23 3.91
C MET A 151 -4.12 18.87 2.48
N LYS A 152 -2.89 18.36 2.29
CA LYS A 152 -2.45 17.83 1.00
C LYS A 152 -3.25 16.57 0.67
N THR A 153 -3.87 16.52 -0.51
CA THR A 153 -4.65 15.36 -0.96
C THR A 153 -4.42 15.11 -2.44
N ALA A 154 -4.21 13.84 -2.80
CA ALA A 154 -4.20 13.38 -4.18
C ALA A 154 -5.57 12.75 -4.48
N TYR A 155 -6.44 13.46 -5.21
CA TYR A 155 -7.77 12.95 -5.51
C TYR A 155 -7.72 11.83 -6.55
N LEU A 156 -8.54 10.79 -6.35
CA LEU A 156 -8.61 9.65 -7.26
C LEU A 156 -8.88 10.08 -8.71
N LYS A 157 -9.75 11.09 -8.93
CA LYS A 157 -10.04 11.64 -10.26
C LYS A 157 -8.79 12.13 -11.00
N ASP A 158 -7.82 12.70 -10.28
CA ASP A 158 -6.58 13.24 -10.83
C ASP A 158 -5.54 12.12 -11.02
N ILE A 159 -5.44 11.20 -10.06
CA ILE A 159 -4.62 9.98 -10.16
C ILE A 159 -5.03 9.17 -11.40
N ASN A 160 -6.32 9.07 -11.70
CA ASN A 160 -6.85 8.36 -12.86
C ASN A 160 -6.33 8.86 -14.21
N ASN A 161 -5.88 10.10 -14.29
CA ASN A 161 -5.33 10.68 -15.52
C ASN A 161 -3.82 10.48 -15.68
N ILE A 162 -3.13 9.92 -14.68
CA ILE A 162 -1.71 9.58 -14.80
C ILE A 162 -1.55 8.51 -15.89
N LEU A 163 -0.70 8.80 -16.87
CA LEU A 163 -0.33 7.83 -17.90
C LEU A 163 0.69 6.86 -17.32
N CYS A 164 0.43 5.57 -17.46
CA CYS A 164 1.27 4.50 -16.92
C CYS A 164 1.73 3.57 -18.06
N PRO A 165 3.02 3.22 -18.14
CA PRO A 165 3.50 2.23 -19.11
C PRO A 165 3.05 0.84 -18.67
N ILE A 166 2.24 0.17 -19.48
CA ILE A 166 1.66 -1.14 -19.16
C ILE A 166 2.08 -2.18 -20.22
N PRO A 167 3.06 -3.03 -19.91
CA PRO A 167 3.47 -4.12 -20.80
C PRO A 167 2.47 -5.30 -20.74
N THR A 168 2.74 -6.35 -21.51
CA THR A 168 1.96 -7.59 -21.44
C THR A 168 1.99 -8.19 -20.04
N LYS A 169 0.99 -9.00 -19.68
CA LYS A 169 0.86 -9.59 -18.33
C LYS A 169 2.08 -10.43 -17.95
N GLU A 170 2.63 -11.18 -18.90
CA GLU A 170 3.83 -11.99 -18.72
C GLU A 170 5.02 -11.09 -18.33
N LYS A 171 5.17 -9.97 -19.02
CA LYS A 171 6.24 -9.00 -18.76
C LYS A 171 6.06 -8.28 -17.44
N GLN A 172 4.81 -7.96 -17.08
CA GLN A 172 4.49 -7.41 -15.75
C GLN A 172 5.00 -8.34 -14.64
N HIS A 173 4.71 -9.64 -14.76
CA HIS A 173 5.16 -10.66 -13.81
C HIS A 173 6.69 -10.79 -13.74
N GLU A 174 7.37 -10.78 -14.87
CA GLU A 174 8.84 -10.79 -14.92
C GLU A 174 9.45 -9.56 -14.21
N ILE A 175 8.92 -8.38 -14.49
CA ILE A 175 9.38 -7.13 -13.89
C ILE A 175 9.22 -7.16 -12.36
N ALA A 176 8.11 -7.70 -11.85
CA ALA A 176 7.84 -7.76 -10.44
C ALA A 176 8.75 -8.74 -9.66
N LYS A 177 9.29 -9.78 -10.31
CA LYS A 177 10.10 -10.83 -9.66
C LYS A 177 11.33 -10.29 -8.94
N MET A 178 12.13 -9.44 -9.59
CA MET A 178 13.39 -8.97 -9.04
C MET A 178 13.22 -8.05 -7.84
N PRO A 179 12.37 -7.00 -7.89
CA PRO A 179 12.08 -6.18 -6.72
C PRO A 179 11.42 -6.99 -5.58
N SER A 180 10.62 -8.03 -5.90
CA SER A 180 10.01 -8.90 -4.90
C SER A 180 11.05 -9.73 -4.15
N ALA A 181 12.05 -10.27 -4.84
CA ALA A 181 13.16 -10.99 -4.22
C ALA A 181 13.95 -10.08 -3.26
N LEU A 182 14.23 -8.84 -3.67
CA LEU A 182 14.89 -7.86 -2.79
C LEU A 182 14.04 -7.48 -1.57
N ASN A 183 12.72 -7.37 -1.71
CA ASN A 183 11.85 -7.17 -0.55
C ASN A 183 11.99 -8.33 0.45
N GLY A 184 11.97 -9.58 -0.01
CA GLY A 184 12.19 -10.73 0.86
C GLY A 184 13.53 -10.68 1.61
N MET A 185 14.59 -10.19 0.98
CA MET A 185 15.88 -9.98 1.65
C MET A 185 15.81 -8.86 2.70
N ILE A 186 15.17 -7.74 2.38
CA ILE A 186 14.96 -6.62 3.32
C ILE A 186 14.17 -7.08 4.54
N ASP A 187 13.07 -7.80 4.34
CA ASP A 187 12.20 -8.30 5.41
C ASP A 187 12.95 -9.29 6.31
N SER A 188 13.77 -10.16 5.72
CA SER A 188 14.63 -11.09 6.46
C SER A 188 15.64 -10.36 7.34
N GLU A 189 16.36 -9.38 6.79
CA GLU A 189 17.32 -8.56 7.52
C GLU A 189 16.67 -7.76 8.65
N GLN A 190 15.50 -7.18 8.41
CA GLN A 190 14.74 -6.48 9.43
C GLN A 190 14.28 -7.41 10.56
N SER A 191 13.88 -8.63 10.24
CA SER A 191 13.48 -9.63 11.21
C SER A 191 14.65 -10.05 12.10
N ILE A 192 15.82 -10.31 11.50
CA ILE A 192 17.06 -10.58 12.21
C ILE A 192 17.41 -9.43 13.16
N LEU A 193 17.34 -8.19 12.67
CA LEU A 193 17.65 -7.01 13.48
C LEU A 193 16.70 -6.89 14.69
N ARG A 194 15.40 -7.14 14.51
CA ARG A 194 14.42 -7.16 15.62
C ARG A 194 14.76 -8.21 16.66
N LEU A 195 15.16 -9.42 16.24
CA LEU A 195 15.58 -10.49 17.14
C LEU A 195 16.83 -10.11 17.94
N PHE A 196 17.82 -9.47 17.31
CA PHE A 196 19.00 -8.96 18.03
C PHE A 196 18.64 -7.87 19.05
N TYR A 197 17.74 -6.96 18.73
CA TYR A 197 17.26 -5.97 19.69
C TYR A 197 16.53 -6.63 20.87
N ALA A 198 15.67 -7.60 20.63
CA ALA A 198 14.97 -8.34 21.68
C ALA A 198 15.96 -9.09 22.58
N GLN A 199 16.95 -9.77 21.98
CA GLN A 199 18.02 -10.46 22.73
C GLN A 199 18.84 -9.48 23.58
N LYS A 200 19.21 -8.33 23.00
CA LYS A 200 19.94 -7.29 23.76
C LYS A 200 19.13 -6.81 24.96
N GLN A 201 17.84 -6.53 24.80
CA GLN A 201 16.97 -6.12 25.91
C GLN A 201 16.87 -7.18 26.98
N TYR A 202 16.69 -8.44 26.58
CA TYR A 202 16.66 -9.58 27.51
C TYR A 202 17.96 -9.67 28.34
N LEU A 203 19.12 -9.61 27.69
CA LEU A 203 20.43 -9.67 28.37
C LEU A 203 20.62 -8.49 29.32
N LEU A 204 20.26 -7.27 28.90
CA LEU A 204 20.33 -6.10 29.79
C LEU A 204 19.45 -6.27 31.02
N CYS A 205 18.22 -6.77 30.88
CA CYS A 205 17.37 -7.08 32.03
C CYS A 205 17.98 -8.11 32.98
N GLN A 206 18.71 -9.13 32.46
CA GLN A 206 19.37 -10.14 33.30
C GLN A 206 20.61 -9.61 34.02
N MET A 207 21.27 -8.56 33.47
CA MET A 207 22.50 -8.01 34.07
C MET A 207 22.22 -7.01 35.22
N PHE A 208 21.02 -6.48 35.32
CA PHE A 208 20.65 -5.45 36.30
C PHE A 208 19.57 -5.90 37.29
N ILE A 209 19.41 -7.20 37.49
CA ILE A 209 18.63 -7.81 38.60
C ILE A 209 19.59 -8.23 39.75
#